data_8786d35787f2e1ed8ac2e9d214deda14
#
_entry.id   8786d35787f2e1ed8ac2e9d214deda14
#
_cell.length_a   1.000
_cell.length_b   1.000
_cell.length_c   1.000
_cell.angle_alpha   90.00
_cell.angle_beta   90.00
_cell.angle_gamma   90.00
#
_symmetry.space_group_name_H-M   'P 1'
#
loop_
_entity.id
_entity.type
_entity.pdbx_description
1 polymer ?
#
loop_
_entity_poly.entity_id
_entity_poly.type
_entity_poly.pdbx_seq_one_letter_code
_entity_poly.pdbx_strand_id
1 'polypeptide(L)'
;MPTKKGAGGRQQNYDPRTGRFATTDYAKLYPPREPTRKEKARKLEEEKRQNLFNRAKNSRDPLVFEVFCEIERNMPGTVQGVNEVKFDPELGRPRELDIVTKRCIIEVKSSGKPNGLTQFLGQKRYADSRSKKHIVFAPNIFTAAKRSHERSGITIIKDYTMLIETIKEYEK
;
A
#
# COMPACT_ATOMS: atom_id res chain seq x y z
N MET A 1 -2.81 55.49 3.96
CA MET A 1 -1.39 55.05 4.07
C MET A 1 -1.05 54.18 2.89
N PRO A 2 0.02 54.41 2.14
CA PRO A 2 0.37 53.56 1.03
C PRO A 2 0.96 52.23 1.57
N THR A 3 0.28 51.13 1.31
CA THR A 3 0.76 49.77 1.60
C THR A 3 1.47 49.22 0.37
N LYS A 4 2.77 48.89 0.46
CA LYS A 4 3.48 48.11 -0.59
C LYS A 4 3.46 46.65 -0.22
N LYS A 5 2.97 45.77 -1.13
CA LYS A 5 3.09 44.33 -1.02
C LYS A 5 4.52 43.91 -1.39
N GLY A 6 5.27 43.37 -0.44
CA GLY A 6 6.58 42.77 -0.70
C GLY A 6 6.41 41.30 -1.19
N ALA A 7 7.41 40.81 -1.94
CA ALA A 7 7.49 39.41 -2.35
C ALA A 7 7.50 38.50 -1.10
N GLY A 8 6.54 37.58 -1.00
CA GLY A 8 6.39 36.68 0.13
C GLY A 8 5.21 36.95 1.06
N GLY A 9 4.25 37.78 0.68
CA GLY A 9 3.00 37.97 1.44
C GLY A 9 3.12 38.76 2.75
N ARG A 10 4.22 39.46 2.96
CA ARG A 10 4.40 40.35 4.11
C ARG A 10 3.91 41.74 3.76
N GLN A 11 2.98 42.28 4.54
CA GLN A 11 2.60 43.68 4.47
C GLN A 11 3.58 44.50 5.34
N GLN A 12 4.30 45.44 4.72
CA GLN A 12 5.21 46.31 5.45
C GLN A 12 4.45 47.62 5.73
N ASN A 13 4.21 47.89 7.01
CA ASN A 13 3.70 49.20 7.45
C ASN A 13 4.89 50.10 7.72
N TYR A 14 4.96 51.23 7.00
CA TYR A 14 5.97 52.26 7.20
C TYR A 14 5.56 53.15 8.38
N ASP A 15 6.42 53.26 9.40
CA ASP A 15 6.25 54.21 10.47
C ASP A 15 7.04 55.51 10.12
N PRO A 16 6.32 56.59 9.80
CA PRO A 16 6.96 57.85 9.36
C PRO A 16 7.76 58.53 10.48
N ARG A 17 7.55 58.19 11.74
CA ARG A 17 8.27 58.78 12.88
C ARG A 17 9.64 58.16 13.10
N THR A 18 9.75 56.85 12.85
CA THR A 18 10.99 56.12 13.09
C THR A 18 11.75 55.79 11.80
N GLY A 19 11.16 56.04 10.64
CA GLY A 19 11.71 55.67 9.33
C GLY A 19 11.84 54.14 9.11
N ARG A 20 11.22 53.35 9.95
CA ARG A 20 11.34 51.85 9.90
C ARG A 20 10.08 51.21 9.39
N PHE A 21 10.22 50.11 8.67
CA PHE A 21 9.13 49.23 8.30
C PHE A 21 8.87 48.24 9.43
N ALA A 22 7.65 48.22 9.96
CA ALA A 22 7.22 47.14 10.84
C ALA A 22 6.83 45.96 10.00
N THR A 23 7.51 44.85 10.14
CA THR A 23 7.10 43.55 9.56
C THR A 23 6.00 42.96 10.41
N THR A 24 4.77 43.01 9.91
CA THR A 24 3.67 42.31 10.55
C THR A 24 3.68 40.84 10.05
N ASP A 25 3.81 39.91 10.97
CA ASP A 25 3.76 38.51 10.64
C ASP A 25 2.30 38.14 10.30
N TYR A 26 2.00 38.04 9.01
CA TYR A 26 0.66 37.75 8.48
C TYR A 26 0.10 36.45 9.00
N ALA A 27 0.98 35.48 9.32
CA ALA A 27 0.58 34.18 9.87
C ALA A 27 -0.03 34.31 11.29
N LYS A 28 0.32 35.36 12.04
CA LYS A 28 -0.29 35.64 13.36
C LYS A 28 -1.66 36.33 13.24
N LEU A 29 -1.85 37.15 12.19
CA LEU A 29 -3.13 37.83 11.96
C LEU A 29 -4.16 36.95 11.27
N TYR A 30 -3.70 36.04 10.43
CA TYR A 30 -4.53 35.10 9.67
C TYR A 30 -3.97 33.70 9.82
N PRO A 31 -4.28 33.00 10.93
CA PRO A 31 -3.84 31.64 11.11
C PRO A 31 -4.39 30.78 9.96
N PRO A 32 -3.61 29.82 9.49
CA PRO A 32 -4.08 28.89 8.46
C PRO A 32 -5.42 28.29 8.86
N ARG A 33 -6.38 28.28 7.94
CA ARG A 33 -7.67 27.63 8.16
C ARG A 33 -7.46 26.18 8.57
N GLU A 34 -8.13 25.76 9.63
CA GLU A 34 -8.13 24.34 9.98
C GLU A 34 -8.65 23.49 8.83
N PRO A 35 -7.96 22.39 8.49
CA PRO A 35 -8.40 21.51 7.42
C PRO A 35 -9.76 20.90 7.74
N THR A 36 -10.66 20.88 6.76
CA THR A 36 -11.98 20.27 6.87
C THR A 36 -11.86 18.77 7.14
N ARG A 37 -12.94 18.14 7.64
CA ARG A 37 -13.01 16.69 7.84
C ARG A 37 -12.68 15.91 6.56
N LYS A 38 -13.10 16.41 5.40
CA LYS A 38 -12.83 15.80 4.08
C LYS A 38 -11.34 15.91 3.72
N GLU A 39 -10.71 17.05 3.98
CA GLU A 39 -9.28 17.25 3.75
C GLU A 39 -8.42 16.37 4.67
N LYS A 40 -8.80 16.26 5.96
CA LYS A 40 -8.14 15.35 6.92
C LYS A 40 -8.24 13.89 6.47
N ALA A 41 -9.43 13.45 6.01
CA ALA A 41 -9.64 12.09 5.52
C ALA A 41 -8.82 11.80 4.25
N ARG A 42 -8.77 12.75 3.29
CA ARG A 42 -7.95 12.60 2.08
C ARG A 42 -6.47 12.49 2.40
N LYS A 43 -5.97 13.33 3.31
CA LYS A 43 -4.56 13.29 3.73
C LYS A 43 -4.20 11.97 4.40
N LEU A 44 -5.08 11.45 5.27
CA LEU A 44 -4.88 10.16 5.92
C LEU A 44 -4.83 9.01 4.90
N GLU A 45 -5.69 9.05 3.90
CA GLU A 45 -5.71 8.04 2.83
C GLU A 45 -4.44 8.09 1.98
N GLU A 46 -3.96 9.30 1.66
CA GLU A 46 -2.72 9.52 0.94
C GLU A 46 -1.50 9.02 1.73
N GLU A 47 -1.45 9.30 3.04
CA GLU A 47 -0.42 8.77 3.95
C GLU A 47 -0.44 7.23 4.01
N LYS A 48 -1.61 6.60 4.07
CA LYS A 48 -1.73 5.14 4.02
C LYS A 48 -1.17 4.56 2.72
N ARG A 49 -1.54 5.14 1.57
CA ARG A 49 -1.02 4.69 0.26
C ARG A 49 0.50 4.85 0.16
N GLN A 50 1.03 5.96 0.64
CA GLN A 50 2.48 6.18 0.66
C GLN A 50 3.19 5.15 1.55
N ASN A 51 2.60 4.79 2.69
CA ASN A 51 3.14 3.75 3.56
C ASN A 51 3.14 2.38 2.89
N LEU A 52 2.07 2.01 2.18
CA LEU A 52 2.00 0.74 1.43
C LEU A 52 3.05 0.71 0.32
N PHE A 53 3.19 1.80 -0.44
CA PHE A 53 4.21 1.93 -1.47
C PHE A 53 5.62 1.76 -0.90
N ASN A 54 5.93 2.43 0.21
CA ASN A 54 7.23 2.33 0.85
C ASN A 54 7.52 0.90 1.37
N ARG A 55 6.51 0.23 1.94
CA ARG A 55 6.64 -1.18 2.37
C ARG A 55 6.90 -2.11 1.20
N ALA A 56 6.18 -1.94 0.09
CA ALA A 56 6.39 -2.73 -1.12
C ALA A 56 7.79 -2.52 -1.69
N LYS A 57 8.21 -1.25 -1.82
CA LYS A 57 9.53 -0.87 -2.33
C LYS A 57 10.69 -1.42 -1.50
N ASN A 58 10.49 -1.55 -0.19
CA ASN A 58 11.49 -2.06 0.75
C ASN A 58 11.32 -3.56 1.02
N SER A 59 10.53 -4.27 0.22
CA SER A 59 10.40 -5.72 0.33
C SER A 59 11.72 -6.44 0.06
N ARG A 60 11.94 -7.56 0.74
CA ARG A 60 13.11 -8.43 0.50
C ARG A 60 13.08 -9.07 -0.89
N ASP A 61 11.88 -9.37 -1.41
CA ASP A 61 11.68 -9.85 -2.77
C ASP A 61 11.20 -8.69 -3.66
N PRO A 62 12.01 -8.25 -4.64
CA PRO A 62 11.65 -7.17 -5.56
C PRO A 62 10.35 -7.44 -6.32
N LEU A 63 10.01 -8.71 -6.55
CA LEU A 63 8.79 -9.11 -7.24
C LEU A 63 7.53 -8.67 -6.47
N VAL A 64 7.58 -8.54 -5.14
CA VAL A 64 6.47 -8.01 -4.34
C VAL A 64 6.16 -6.57 -4.74
N PHE A 65 7.19 -5.75 -4.98
CA PHE A 65 7.00 -4.38 -5.43
C PHE A 65 6.41 -4.31 -6.83
N GLU A 66 6.87 -5.16 -7.76
CA GLU A 66 6.32 -5.22 -9.12
C GLU A 66 4.84 -5.63 -9.10
N VAL A 67 4.48 -6.66 -8.34
CA VAL A 67 3.10 -7.13 -8.17
C VAL A 67 2.23 -6.03 -7.54
N PHE A 68 2.72 -5.36 -6.49
CA PHE A 68 2.03 -4.22 -5.88
C PHE A 68 1.73 -3.12 -6.91
N CYS A 69 2.74 -2.70 -7.69
CA CYS A 69 2.59 -1.67 -8.71
C CYS A 69 1.58 -2.08 -9.79
N GLU A 70 1.59 -3.36 -10.19
CA GLU A 70 0.67 -3.86 -11.20
C GLU A 70 -0.77 -3.89 -10.70
N ILE A 71 -1.00 -4.30 -9.45
CA ILE A 71 -2.33 -4.26 -8.83
C ILE A 71 -2.81 -2.81 -8.72
N GLU A 72 -2.00 -1.89 -8.17
CA GLU A 72 -2.41 -0.50 -8.00
C GLU A 72 -2.62 0.24 -9.32
N ARG A 73 -1.92 -0.12 -10.40
CA ARG A 73 -2.14 0.42 -11.75
C ARG A 73 -3.50 0.02 -12.31
N ASN A 74 -3.91 -1.24 -12.12
CA ASN A 74 -5.14 -1.78 -12.70
C ASN A 74 -6.36 -1.63 -11.78
N MET A 75 -6.14 -1.53 -10.47
CA MET A 75 -7.16 -1.51 -9.42
C MET A 75 -6.71 -0.59 -8.27
N PRO A 76 -6.68 0.74 -8.48
CA PRO A 76 -6.17 1.68 -7.49
C PRO A 76 -6.89 1.59 -6.15
N GLY A 77 -6.13 1.51 -5.05
CA GLY A 77 -6.67 1.44 -3.69
C GLY A 77 -7.18 0.07 -3.26
N THR A 78 -6.93 -0.97 -4.05
CA THR A 78 -7.34 -2.35 -3.71
C THR A 78 -6.43 -2.97 -2.66
N VAL A 79 -5.13 -2.65 -2.68
CA VAL A 79 -4.17 -3.17 -1.71
C VAL A 79 -4.40 -2.53 -0.35
N GLN A 80 -4.58 -3.36 0.67
CA GLN A 80 -4.81 -2.96 2.07
C GLN A 80 -3.59 -3.19 2.96
N GLY A 81 -2.71 -4.11 2.58
CA GLY A 81 -1.50 -4.44 3.33
C GLY A 81 -0.39 -4.98 2.45
N VAL A 82 0.86 -4.69 2.82
CA VAL A 82 2.07 -5.23 2.18
C VAL A 82 3.07 -5.59 3.26
N ASN A 83 3.69 -6.77 3.13
CA ASN A 83 4.63 -7.32 4.11
C ASN A 83 4.08 -7.22 5.54
N GLU A 84 2.81 -7.59 5.72
CA GLU A 84 2.16 -7.55 7.03
C GLU A 84 2.51 -8.79 7.84
N VAL A 85 2.92 -8.56 9.07
CA VAL A 85 3.12 -9.64 10.04
C VAL A 85 1.86 -9.77 10.88
N LYS A 86 1.20 -10.92 10.81
CA LYS A 86 -0.03 -11.23 11.56
C LYS A 86 0.18 -12.49 12.38
N PHE A 87 -0.35 -12.50 13.61
CA PHE A 87 -0.33 -13.72 14.42
C PHE A 87 -1.27 -14.77 13.81
N ASP A 88 -0.74 -15.97 13.62
CA ASP A 88 -1.49 -17.13 13.15
C ASP A 88 -1.79 -18.05 14.35
N PRO A 89 -3.03 -18.13 14.82
CA PRO A 89 -3.38 -18.90 15.99
C PRO A 89 -3.21 -20.41 15.78
N GLU A 90 -3.33 -20.91 14.55
CA GLU A 90 -3.12 -22.35 14.26
C GLU A 90 -1.63 -22.74 14.35
N LEU A 91 -0.74 -21.81 13.99
CA LEU A 91 0.70 -22.03 14.07
C LEU A 91 1.30 -21.61 15.42
N GLY A 92 0.58 -20.82 16.21
CA GLY A 92 1.08 -20.22 17.45
C GLY A 92 2.24 -19.23 17.23
N ARG A 93 2.41 -18.68 16.02
CA ARG A 93 3.51 -17.80 15.65
C ARG A 93 3.10 -16.75 14.60
N PRO A 94 3.89 -15.67 14.45
CA PRO A 94 3.66 -14.68 13.40
C PRO A 94 3.82 -15.30 12.00
N ARG A 95 2.97 -14.82 11.08
CA ARG A 95 3.00 -15.11 9.64
C ARG A 95 3.21 -13.81 8.89
N GLU A 96 4.12 -13.80 7.94
CA GLU A 96 4.29 -12.72 6.97
C GLU A 96 3.34 -12.93 5.80
N LEU A 97 2.69 -11.84 5.36
CA LEU A 97 1.75 -11.80 4.24
C LEU A 97 2.28 -10.79 3.23
N ASP A 98 2.64 -11.24 2.02
CA ASP A 98 3.30 -10.38 1.04
C ASP A 98 2.37 -9.26 0.57
N ILE A 99 1.16 -9.59 0.08
CA ILE A 99 0.16 -8.60 -0.35
C ILE A 99 -1.22 -9.04 0.15
N VAL A 100 -1.95 -8.09 0.71
CA VAL A 100 -3.31 -8.30 1.23
C VAL A 100 -4.26 -7.30 0.56
N THR A 101 -5.36 -7.81 0.02
CA THR A 101 -6.50 -7.03 -0.46
C THR A 101 -7.71 -7.24 0.45
N LYS A 102 -8.87 -6.67 0.10
CA LYS A 102 -10.09 -6.90 0.89
C LYS A 102 -10.46 -8.39 0.92
N ARG A 103 -10.34 -9.08 -0.21
CA ARG A 103 -10.78 -10.49 -0.34
C ARG A 103 -9.68 -11.48 -0.66
N CYS A 104 -8.44 -11.05 -0.90
CA CYS A 104 -7.34 -11.94 -1.23
C CYS A 104 -6.14 -11.78 -0.30
N ILE A 105 -5.39 -12.87 -0.14
CA ILE A 105 -4.02 -12.89 0.36
C ILE A 105 -3.17 -13.46 -0.77
N ILE A 106 -2.18 -12.70 -1.22
CA ILE A 106 -1.33 -13.03 -2.36
C ILE A 106 0.07 -13.27 -1.83
N GLU A 107 0.55 -14.48 -1.98
CA GLU A 107 1.93 -14.87 -1.73
C GLU A 107 2.71 -14.72 -3.01
N VAL A 108 3.87 -14.07 -2.97
CA VAL A 108 4.73 -13.82 -4.12
C VAL A 108 5.98 -14.66 -4.04
N LYS A 109 6.33 -15.35 -5.13
CA LYS A 109 7.52 -16.22 -5.20
C LYS A 109 8.30 -15.99 -6.48
N SER A 110 9.47 -15.42 -6.37
CA SER A 110 10.41 -15.22 -7.48
C SER A 110 11.11 -16.53 -7.90
N SER A 111 11.20 -17.50 -6.98
CA SER A 111 11.89 -18.78 -7.22
C SER A 111 11.11 -19.74 -8.13
N GLY A 112 11.82 -20.41 -9.04
CA GLY A 112 11.27 -21.49 -9.87
C GLY A 112 10.91 -22.76 -9.10
N LYS A 113 11.48 -22.96 -7.91
CA LYS A 113 11.17 -24.05 -6.96
C LYS A 113 10.67 -23.45 -5.66
N PRO A 114 9.40 -23.05 -5.59
CA PRO A 114 8.84 -22.56 -4.34
C PRO A 114 8.85 -23.67 -3.30
N ASN A 115 9.49 -23.40 -2.16
CA ASN A 115 9.54 -24.34 -1.06
C ASN A 115 8.16 -24.45 -0.41
N GLY A 116 7.75 -25.72 -0.19
CA GLY A 116 6.83 -26.04 0.87
C GLY A 116 5.34 -25.94 0.53
N LEU A 117 4.80 -27.02 -0.08
CA LEU A 117 3.35 -27.26 -0.09
C LEU A 117 2.73 -27.01 1.30
N THR A 118 3.38 -27.44 2.38
CA THR A 118 2.93 -27.21 3.76
C THR A 118 2.78 -25.73 4.09
N GLN A 119 3.69 -24.87 3.62
CA GLN A 119 3.59 -23.43 3.81
C GLN A 119 2.34 -22.88 3.11
N PHE A 120 2.14 -23.23 1.84
CA PHE A 120 0.99 -22.74 1.06
C PHE A 120 -0.35 -23.26 1.62
N LEU A 121 -0.41 -24.51 2.04
CA LEU A 121 -1.60 -25.05 2.69
C LEU A 121 -1.91 -24.33 4.02
N GLY A 122 -0.87 -24.02 4.81
CA GLY A 122 -1.05 -23.22 6.02
C GLY A 122 -1.52 -21.79 5.71
N GLN A 123 -0.97 -21.15 4.69
CA GLN A 123 -1.42 -19.81 4.27
C GLN A 123 -2.84 -19.83 3.72
N LYS A 124 -3.19 -20.88 2.97
CA LYS A 124 -4.55 -21.06 2.48
C LYS A 124 -5.55 -21.19 3.63
N ARG A 125 -5.28 -22.07 4.63
CA ARG A 125 -6.14 -22.18 5.83
C ARG A 125 -6.28 -20.85 6.56
N TYR A 126 -5.17 -20.12 6.73
CA TYR A 126 -5.21 -18.80 7.33
C TYR A 126 -6.08 -17.82 6.52
N ALA A 127 -5.99 -17.83 5.20
CA ALA A 127 -6.84 -16.99 4.34
C ALA A 127 -8.33 -17.40 4.45
N ASP A 128 -8.61 -18.70 4.38
CA ASP A 128 -9.96 -19.26 4.49
C ASP A 128 -10.62 -18.88 5.83
N SER A 129 -9.86 -18.94 6.95
CA SER A 129 -10.34 -18.52 8.28
C SER A 129 -10.73 -17.04 8.36
N ARG A 130 -10.29 -16.22 7.42
CA ARG A 130 -10.60 -14.79 7.30
C ARG A 130 -11.52 -14.46 6.14
N SER A 131 -12.15 -15.48 5.55
CA SER A 131 -13.01 -15.35 4.37
C SER A 131 -12.30 -14.68 3.18
N LYS A 132 -10.99 -14.93 3.06
CA LYS A 132 -10.16 -14.45 1.95
C LYS A 132 -9.72 -15.62 1.05
N LYS A 133 -9.46 -15.32 -0.22
CA LYS A 133 -8.88 -16.26 -1.16
C LYS A 133 -7.35 -16.21 -1.08
N HIS A 134 -6.72 -17.36 -1.09
CA HIS A 134 -5.27 -17.49 -1.16
C HIS A 134 -4.83 -17.66 -2.61
N ILE A 135 -3.90 -16.83 -3.06
CA ILE A 135 -3.30 -16.85 -4.40
C ILE A 135 -1.78 -16.89 -4.23
N VAL A 136 -1.12 -17.73 -4.99
CA VAL A 136 0.35 -17.73 -5.12
C VAL A 136 0.69 -17.18 -6.50
N PHE A 137 1.35 -16.03 -6.54
CA PHE A 137 1.93 -15.50 -7.78
C PHE A 137 3.37 -15.95 -7.91
N ALA A 138 3.66 -16.78 -8.90
CA ALA A 138 4.96 -17.40 -9.10
C ALA A 138 5.30 -17.50 -10.61
N PRO A 139 5.76 -16.40 -11.26
CA PRO A 139 5.95 -16.35 -12.70
C PRO A 139 6.99 -17.39 -13.19
N ASN A 140 7.99 -17.67 -12.39
CA ASN A 140 9.10 -18.56 -12.74
C ASN A 140 8.89 -20.02 -12.30
N ILE A 141 7.75 -20.38 -11.70
CA ILE A 141 7.52 -21.72 -11.19
C ILE A 141 7.60 -22.78 -12.30
N PHE A 142 8.28 -23.91 -12.05
CA PHE A 142 8.32 -25.03 -12.97
C PHE A 142 6.95 -25.68 -13.12
N THR A 143 6.60 -26.10 -14.34
CA THR A 143 5.29 -26.65 -14.67
C THR A 143 4.93 -27.87 -13.81
N ALA A 144 5.89 -28.74 -13.51
CA ALA A 144 5.66 -29.92 -12.66
C ALA A 144 5.32 -29.50 -11.22
N ALA A 145 6.03 -28.52 -10.65
CA ALA A 145 5.77 -27.98 -9.33
C ALA A 145 4.39 -27.28 -9.28
N LYS A 146 4.06 -26.46 -10.28
CA LYS A 146 2.74 -25.82 -10.41
C LYS A 146 1.62 -26.88 -10.34
N ARG A 147 1.67 -27.88 -11.22
CA ARG A 147 0.66 -28.98 -11.27
C ARG A 147 0.53 -29.70 -9.94
N SER A 148 1.66 -29.96 -9.25
CA SER A 148 1.65 -30.61 -7.95
C SER A 148 0.90 -29.77 -6.89
N HIS A 149 1.15 -28.49 -6.83
CA HIS A 149 0.49 -27.58 -5.88
C HIS A 149 -1.00 -27.40 -6.22
N GLU A 150 -1.34 -27.28 -7.51
CA GLU A 150 -2.74 -27.14 -7.96
C GLU A 150 -3.58 -28.37 -7.62
N ARG A 151 -3.02 -29.58 -7.73
CA ARG A 151 -3.67 -30.83 -7.27
C ARG A 151 -3.98 -30.82 -5.77
N SER A 152 -3.25 -30.04 -4.99
CA SER A 152 -3.48 -29.84 -3.56
C SER A 152 -4.41 -28.65 -3.25
N GLY A 153 -5.06 -28.10 -4.27
CA GLY A 153 -6.02 -27.01 -4.11
C GLY A 153 -5.40 -25.63 -3.90
N ILE A 154 -4.14 -25.43 -4.28
CA ILE A 154 -3.48 -24.13 -4.25
C ILE A 154 -3.65 -23.44 -5.60
N THR A 155 -4.17 -22.20 -5.60
CA THR A 155 -4.27 -21.38 -6.79
C THR A 155 -2.91 -20.76 -7.11
N ILE A 156 -2.30 -21.16 -8.24
CA ILE A 156 -1.00 -20.64 -8.69
C ILE A 156 -1.15 -19.92 -10.01
N ILE A 157 -0.72 -18.68 -10.05
CA ILE A 157 -0.78 -17.82 -11.21
C ILE A 157 0.65 -17.41 -11.61
N LYS A 158 0.95 -17.45 -12.91
CA LYS A 158 2.25 -17.12 -13.49
C LYS A 158 2.27 -15.79 -14.22
N ASP A 159 1.11 -15.34 -14.62
CA ASP A 159 0.92 -14.20 -15.52
C ASP A 159 0.19 -13.06 -14.82
N TYR A 160 0.63 -11.82 -15.05
CA TYR A 160 0.04 -10.64 -14.43
C TYR A 160 -1.40 -10.39 -14.85
N THR A 161 -1.73 -10.63 -16.12
CA THR A 161 -3.09 -10.43 -16.63
C THR A 161 -4.05 -11.38 -15.91
N MET A 162 -3.71 -12.65 -15.82
CA MET A 162 -4.49 -13.64 -15.07
C MET A 162 -4.58 -13.30 -13.58
N LEU A 163 -3.51 -12.77 -12.98
CA LEU A 163 -3.53 -12.33 -11.58
C LEU A 163 -4.56 -11.23 -11.38
N ILE A 164 -4.52 -10.20 -12.21
CA ILE A 164 -5.42 -9.04 -12.12
C ILE A 164 -6.88 -9.46 -12.36
N GLU A 165 -7.14 -10.32 -13.36
CA GLU A 165 -8.48 -10.86 -13.62
C GLU A 165 -9.02 -11.67 -12.44
N THR A 166 -8.18 -12.53 -11.87
CA THR A 166 -8.55 -13.34 -10.70
C THR A 166 -8.86 -12.47 -9.48
N ILE A 167 -8.04 -11.45 -9.21
CA ILE A 167 -8.32 -10.52 -8.12
C ILE A 167 -9.62 -9.77 -8.38
N LYS A 168 -9.83 -9.24 -9.60
CA LYS A 168 -11.08 -8.54 -9.97
C LYS A 168 -12.32 -9.42 -9.76
N GLU A 169 -12.23 -10.70 -10.06
CA GLU A 169 -13.31 -11.65 -9.83
C GLU A 169 -13.65 -11.80 -8.35
N TYR A 170 -12.65 -11.91 -7.49
CA TYR A 170 -12.86 -12.10 -6.05
C TYR A 170 -13.25 -10.81 -5.32
N GLU A 171 -12.83 -9.64 -5.81
CA GLU A 171 -13.15 -8.35 -5.18
C GLU A 171 -14.59 -7.86 -5.47
N LYS A 172 -15.30 -8.50 -6.40
CA LYS A 172 -16.74 -8.24 -6.64
C LYS A 172 -17.58 -8.71 -5.44
#